data_d63e22442d848ec6b33770ddc0235823
#
_entry.id   d63e22442d848ec6b33770ddc0235823
#
_cell.length_a   1.000
_cell.length_b   1.000
_cell.length_c   1.000
_cell.angle_alpha   90.00
_cell.angle_beta   90.00
_cell.angle_gamma   90.00
#
_symmetry.space_group_name_H-M   'P 1'
#
loop_
_entity.id
_entity.type
_entity.pdbx_description
1 polymer ?
#
loop_
_entity_poly.entity_id
_entity_poly.type
_entity_poly.pdbx_seq_one_letter_code
_entity_poly.pdbx_strand_id
1 'polypeptide(L)'
;MDSLFLGGMIAMSSTTIIYKAFDDLGLRKKQFTGLVLSILILEDILAIVLMVMLSTMAVSQHFEGTEMLESIGKLWFFLILWFVVGIYLIPEFLKRCRKLMGEETLLIVSLALCFGMVVMAAHTGFSAAFGAFIMGSILAETIEAESIDRLVKPVKDLFGAIFFVSVGMMVDPAMIVEYAVPIIVITLAVILG
;
A
#
# COMPACT_ATOMS: atom_id res chain seq x y z
N MET A 1 -2.92 -19.54 -10.87
CA MET A 1 -2.94 -18.51 -9.83
C MET A 1 -1.53 -18.02 -9.53
N ASP A 2 -0.63 -18.89 -9.15
CA ASP A 2 0.74 -18.55 -8.71
C ASP A 2 1.54 -17.72 -9.72
N SER A 3 1.41 -18.05 -11.01
CA SER A 3 2.07 -17.28 -12.09
C SER A 3 1.56 -15.83 -12.20
N LEU A 4 0.29 -15.58 -11.87
CA LEU A 4 -0.33 -14.28 -11.91
C LEU A 4 0.13 -13.42 -10.70
N PHE A 5 0.20 -14.06 -9.51
CA PHE A 5 0.79 -13.43 -8.33
C PHE A 5 2.27 -13.11 -8.54
N LEU A 6 3.03 -14.07 -9.08
CA LEU A 6 4.45 -13.89 -9.37
C LEU A 6 4.67 -12.77 -10.39
N GLY A 7 3.90 -12.75 -11.48
CA GLY A 7 3.95 -11.70 -12.50
C GLY A 7 3.63 -10.33 -11.90
N GLY A 8 2.61 -10.24 -11.05
CA GLY A 8 2.26 -9.01 -10.33
C GLY A 8 3.38 -8.52 -9.43
N MET A 9 4.03 -9.41 -8.67
CA MET A 9 5.16 -9.06 -7.81
C MET A 9 6.38 -8.57 -8.60
N ILE A 10 6.69 -9.22 -9.73
CA ILE A 10 7.85 -8.85 -10.57
C ILE A 10 7.62 -7.52 -11.28
N ALA A 11 6.36 -7.20 -11.63
CA ALA A 11 6.00 -5.96 -12.32
C ALA A 11 6.08 -4.71 -11.43
N MET A 12 6.30 -4.85 -10.11
CA MET A 12 6.34 -3.73 -9.16
C MET A 12 7.76 -3.24 -8.93
N SER A 13 7.97 -1.96 -9.17
CA SER A 13 9.24 -1.29 -8.89
C SER A 13 9.22 -0.62 -7.51
N SER A 14 10.38 -0.50 -6.88
CA SER A 14 10.48 0.19 -5.58
C SER A 14 10.69 1.68 -5.77
N THR A 15 9.61 2.46 -5.63
CA THR A 15 9.60 3.93 -5.69
C THR A 15 10.62 4.53 -4.73
N THR A 16 10.74 3.99 -3.53
CA THR A 16 11.68 4.48 -2.49
C THR A 16 13.14 4.30 -2.91
N ILE A 17 13.48 3.14 -3.48
CA ILE A 17 14.86 2.85 -3.93
C ILE A 17 15.23 3.77 -5.10
N ILE A 18 14.34 3.91 -6.08
CA ILE A 18 14.56 4.75 -7.26
C ILE A 18 14.70 6.22 -6.85
N TYR A 19 13.83 6.70 -5.95
CA TYR A 19 13.90 8.06 -5.44
C TYR A 19 15.23 8.34 -4.73
N LYS A 20 15.68 7.41 -3.88
CA LYS A 20 16.96 7.51 -3.19
C LYS A 20 18.12 7.47 -4.16
N ALA A 21 18.09 6.59 -5.17
CA ALA A 21 19.13 6.54 -6.20
C ALA A 21 19.24 7.86 -6.96
N PHE A 22 18.13 8.51 -7.32
CA PHE A 22 18.15 9.83 -7.94
C PHE A 22 18.71 10.92 -7.03
N ASP A 23 18.49 10.81 -5.73
CA ASP A 23 19.07 11.74 -4.75
C ASP A 23 20.59 11.56 -4.63
N ASP A 24 21.05 10.35 -4.44
CA ASP A 24 22.45 9.97 -4.29
C ASP A 24 23.28 10.31 -5.55
N LEU A 25 22.69 10.17 -6.74
CA LEU A 25 23.30 10.49 -8.03
C LEU A 25 23.18 11.98 -8.44
N GLY A 26 22.50 12.81 -7.65
CA GLY A 26 22.27 14.22 -7.95
C GLY A 26 21.35 14.47 -9.16
N LEU A 27 20.53 13.50 -9.52
CA LEU A 27 19.67 13.54 -10.72
C LEU A 27 18.28 14.14 -10.45
N ARG A 28 17.94 14.53 -9.22
CA ARG A 28 16.61 15.04 -8.82
C ARG A 28 16.08 16.20 -9.67
N LYS A 29 16.98 17.05 -10.20
CA LYS A 29 16.61 18.23 -10.99
C LYS A 29 16.51 17.96 -12.50
N LYS A 30 16.71 16.75 -12.96
CA LYS A 30 16.61 16.40 -14.38
C LYS A 30 15.15 16.24 -14.79
N GLN A 31 14.82 16.63 -16.01
CA GLN A 31 13.44 16.54 -16.53
C GLN A 31 12.89 15.12 -16.53
N PHE A 32 13.71 14.12 -16.88
CA PHE A 32 13.27 12.73 -16.89
C PHE A 32 12.92 12.20 -15.50
N THR A 33 13.52 12.74 -14.43
CA THR A 33 13.22 12.31 -13.05
C THR A 33 11.75 12.52 -12.69
N GLY A 34 11.19 13.68 -13.07
CA GLY A 34 9.77 13.95 -12.87
C GLY A 34 8.88 12.95 -13.62
N LEU A 35 9.24 12.61 -14.85
CA LEU A 35 8.51 11.63 -15.65
C LEU A 35 8.57 10.23 -15.01
N VAL A 36 9.75 9.79 -14.60
CA VAL A 36 9.93 8.48 -13.93
C VAL A 36 9.13 8.41 -12.63
N LEU A 37 9.18 9.45 -11.80
CA LEU A 37 8.39 9.49 -10.56
C LEU A 37 6.88 9.46 -10.83
N SER A 38 6.40 10.11 -11.89
CA SER A 38 5.00 10.06 -12.30
C SER A 38 4.59 8.65 -12.75
N ILE A 39 5.46 7.94 -13.46
CA ILE A 39 5.23 6.54 -13.87
C ILE A 39 5.16 5.64 -12.64
N LEU A 40 6.08 5.81 -11.68
CA LEU A 40 6.09 5.04 -10.44
C LEU A 40 4.81 5.26 -9.61
N ILE A 41 4.29 6.47 -9.55
CA ILE A 41 3.00 6.75 -8.88
C ILE A 41 1.85 6.02 -9.57
N LEU A 42 1.82 5.99 -10.90
CA LEU A 42 0.82 5.23 -11.65
C LEU A 42 0.97 3.72 -11.42
N GLU A 43 2.20 3.23 -11.35
CA GLU A 43 2.51 1.83 -11.02
C GLU A 43 2.01 1.47 -9.62
N ASP A 44 2.22 2.32 -8.62
CA ASP A 44 1.70 2.11 -7.26
C ASP A 44 0.16 2.03 -7.22
N ILE A 45 -0.53 2.88 -8.00
CA ILE A 45 -1.99 2.81 -8.13
C ILE A 45 -2.43 1.49 -8.77
N LEU A 46 -1.76 1.07 -9.85
CA LEU A 46 -2.03 -0.21 -10.50
C LEU A 46 -1.74 -1.40 -9.57
N ALA A 47 -0.69 -1.29 -8.76
CA ALA A 47 -0.35 -2.27 -7.74
C ALA A 47 -1.49 -2.52 -6.75
N ILE A 48 -2.12 -1.44 -6.28
CA ILE A 48 -3.25 -1.52 -5.36
C ILE A 48 -4.45 -2.20 -6.02
N VAL A 49 -4.78 -1.80 -7.24
CA VAL A 49 -5.87 -2.42 -8.01
C VAL A 49 -5.59 -3.91 -8.21
N LEU A 50 -4.36 -4.27 -8.61
CA LEU A 50 -3.95 -5.65 -8.80
C LEU A 50 -4.00 -6.44 -7.48
N MET A 51 -3.51 -5.88 -6.38
CA MET A 51 -3.56 -6.52 -5.06
C MET A 51 -5.00 -6.82 -4.64
N VAL A 52 -5.91 -5.89 -4.84
CA VAL A 52 -7.33 -6.09 -4.53
C VAL A 52 -7.95 -7.15 -5.41
N MET A 53 -7.67 -7.12 -6.73
CA MET A 53 -8.16 -8.15 -7.66
C MET A 53 -7.63 -9.54 -7.28
N LEU A 54 -6.35 -9.68 -7.03
CA LEU A 54 -5.73 -10.95 -6.65
C LEU A 54 -6.26 -11.46 -5.30
N SER A 55 -6.44 -10.57 -4.31
CA SER A 55 -7.02 -10.95 -3.01
C SER A 55 -8.45 -11.45 -3.16
N THR A 56 -9.25 -10.80 -3.98
CA THR A 56 -10.63 -11.24 -4.27
C THR A 56 -10.66 -12.59 -4.97
N MET A 57 -9.78 -12.79 -5.96
CA MET A 57 -9.65 -14.07 -6.68
C MET A 57 -9.16 -15.22 -5.77
N ALA A 58 -8.31 -14.93 -4.80
CA ALA A 58 -7.82 -15.93 -3.84
C ALA A 58 -8.92 -16.39 -2.86
N VAL A 59 -9.85 -15.51 -2.53
CA VAL A 59 -10.97 -15.82 -1.62
C VAL A 59 -12.11 -16.53 -2.33
N SER A 60 -12.44 -16.16 -3.56
CA SER A 60 -13.61 -16.63 -4.31
C SER A 60 -13.33 -17.87 -5.14
N GLN A 61 -12.55 -18.78 -4.89
CA GLN A 61 -12.23 -20.06 -5.55
C GLN A 61 -13.04 -20.47 -6.82
N HIS A 62 -14.00 -19.66 -7.28
CA HIS A 62 -14.83 -19.85 -8.46
C HIS A 62 -14.68 -18.71 -9.46
N PHE A 63 -14.42 -19.07 -10.72
CA PHE A 63 -14.30 -18.17 -11.87
C PHE A 63 -15.65 -18.03 -12.61
N GLU A 64 -16.72 -17.64 -11.94
CA GLU A 64 -17.92 -17.25 -12.65
C GLU A 64 -17.87 -15.73 -12.94
N GLY A 65 -17.95 -15.37 -14.22
CA GLY A 65 -17.78 -13.98 -14.66
C GLY A 65 -18.76 -12.98 -14.04
N THR A 66 -19.92 -13.44 -13.59
CA THR A 66 -20.93 -12.65 -12.88
C THR A 66 -20.49 -12.29 -11.46
N GLU A 67 -19.87 -13.22 -10.74
CA GLU A 67 -19.36 -13.00 -9.37
C GLU A 67 -18.17 -12.05 -9.37
N MET A 68 -17.35 -12.11 -10.42
CA MET A 68 -16.23 -11.19 -10.60
C MET A 68 -16.70 -9.75 -10.87
N LEU A 69 -17.74 -9.56 -11.69
CA LEU A 69 -18.36 -8.26 -11.93
C LEU A 69 -19.01 -7.69 -10.66
N GLU A 70 -19.66 -8.51 -9.87
CA GLU A 70 -20.25 -8.10 -8.59
C GLU A 70 -19.17 -7.70 -7.58
N SER A 71 -18.08 -8.46 -7.50
CA SER A 71 -16.95 -8.15 -6.61
C SER A 71 -16.24 -6.85 -7.01
N ILE A 72 -16.03 -6.63 -8.31
CA ILE A 72 -15.49 -5.37 -8.84
C ILE A 72 -16.47 -4.21 -8.57
N GLY A 73 -17.77 -4.42 -8.75
CA GLY A 73 -18.79 -3.43 -8.45
C GLY A 73 -18.82 -3.04 -6.97
N LYS A 74 -18.74 -4.01 -6.06
CA LYS A 74 -18.61 -3.78 -4.62
C LYS A 74 -17.34 -3.02 -4.28
N LEU A 75 -16.20 -3.39 -4.89
CA LEU A 75 -14.94 -2.69 -4.70
C LEU A 75 -15.07 -1.20 -5.04
N TRP A 76 -15.53 -0.89 -6.24
CA TRP A 76 -15.70 0.49 -6.69
C TRP A 76 -16.70 1.26 -5.83
N PHE A 77 -17.80 0.63 -5.44
CA PHE A 77 -18.79 1.26 -4.56
C PHE A 77 -18.20 1.64 -3.20
N PHE A 78 -17.50 0.70 -2.51
CA PHE A 78 -16.88 0.98 -1.23
C PHE A 78 -15.72 1.96 -1.35
N LEU A 79 -14.92 1.87 -2.42
CA LEU A 79 -13.82 2.80 -2.66
C LEU A 79 -14.34 4.24 -2.81
N ILE A 80 -15.34 4.45 -3.66
CA ILE A 80 -15.97 5.77 -3.83
C ILE A 80 -16.60 6.25 -2.53
N LEU A 81 -17.35 5.38 -1.85
CA LEU A 81 -18.00 5.71 -0.58
C LEU A 81 -16.97 6.15 0.47
N TRP A 82 -15.90 5.38 0.65
CA TRP A 82 -14.88 5.68 1.66
C TRP A 82 -14.07 6.93 1.31
N PHE A 83 -13.73 7.15 0.05
CA PHE A 83 -13.08 8.38 -0.38
C PHE A 83 -14.00 9.58 -0.19
N VAL A 84 -15.23 9.53 -0.65
CA VAL A 84 -16.18 10.65 -0.52
C VAL A 84 -16.44 10.96 0.96
N VAL A 85 -16.79 9.97 1.76
CA VAL A 85 -17.05 10.16 3.20
C VAL A 85 -15.77 10.59 3.92
N GLY A 86 -14.63 9.96 3.61
CA GLY A 86 -13.34 10.24 4.23
C GLY A 86 -12.84 11.66 3.95
N ILE A 87 -12.88 12.11 2.69
CA ILE A 87 -12.42 13.44 2.29
C ILE A 87 -13.26 14.56 2.93
N TYR A 88 -14.54 14.33 3.17
CA TYR A 88 -15.39 15.35 3.81
C TYR A 88 -15.38 15.24 5.33
N LEU A 89 -15.49 14.02 5.88
CA LEU A 89 -15.66 13.81 7.32
C LEU A 89 -14.34 13.97 8.10
N ILE A 90 -13.27 13.37 7.60
CA ILE A 90 -12.00 13.30 8.35
C ILE A 90 -11.31 14.67 8.46
N PRO A 91 -11.15 15.48 7.40
CA PRO A 91 -10.55 16.81 7.53
C PRO A 91 -11.38 17.73 8.42
N GLU A 92 -12.71 17.69 8.32
CA GLU A 92 -13.57 18.51 9.18
C GLU A 92 -13.49 18.08 10.65
N PHE A 93 -13.42 16.77 10.91
CA PHE A 93 -13.20 16.23 12.25
C PHE A 93 -11.85 16.68 12.83
N LEU A 94 -10.75 16.51 12.08
CA LEU A 94 -9.42 16.94 12.51
C LEU A 94 -9.37 18.45 12.75
N LYS A 95 -9.95 19.26 11.87
CA LYS A 95 -10.01 20.72 11.99
C LYS A 95 -10.75 21.17 13.25
N ARG A 96 -11.87 20.52 13.59
CA ARG A 96 -12.62 20.84 14.81
C ARG A 96 -11.86 20.46 16.08
N CYS A 97 -11.19 19.31 16.05
CA CYS A 97 -10.46 18.80 17.20
C CYS A 97 -9.07 19.43 17.36
N ARG A 98 -8.52 20.09 16.34
CA ARG A 98 -7.16 20.63 16.31
C ARG A 98 -6.79 21.47 17.54
N LYS A 99 -7.72 22.31 18.00
CA LYS A 99 -7.47 23.20 19.16
C LYS A 99 -7.27 22.43 20.47
N LEU A 100 -7.72 21.18 20.52
CA LEU A 100 -7.66 20.31 21.69
C LEU A 100 -6.58 19.23 21.56
N MET A 101 -5.98 19.07 20.35
CA MET A 101 -5.02 18.03 20.04
C MET A 101 -3.58 18.55 20.15
N GLY A 102 -2.83 17.99 21.11
CA GLY A 102 -1.36 18.01 21.08
C GLY A 102 -0.80 17.00 20.05
N GLU A 103 0.51 16.98 19.87
CA GLU A 103 1.19 16.05 18.94
C GLU A 103 0.90 14.58 19.27
N GLU A 104 0.92 14.21 20.55
CA GLU A 104 0.61 12.85 21.01
C GLU A 104 -0.82 12.44 20.67
N THR A 105 -1.78 13.33 20.88
CA THR A 105 -3.18 13.08 20.57
C THR A 105 -3.39 12.94 19.07
N LEU A 106 -2.72 13.77 18.26
CA LEU A 106 -2.79 13.69 16.81
C LEU A 106 -2.26 12.34 16.29
N LEU A 107 -1.15 11.84 16.84
CA LEU A 107 -0.62 10.53 16.51
C LEU A 107 -1.63 9.43 16.84
N ILE A 108 -2.17 9.43 18.06
CA ILE A 108 -3.12 8.40 18.50
C ILE A 108 -4.38 8.41 17.64
N VAL A 109 -4.92 9.59 17.36
CA VAL A 109 -6.13 9.75 16.51
C VAL A 109 -5.85 9.29 15.08
N SER A 110 -4.71 9.62 14.50
CA SER A 110 -4.34 9.18 13.14
C SER A 110 -4.22 7.67 13.06
N LEU A 111 -3.58 7.03 14.04
CA LEU A 111 -3.50 5.57 14.13
C LEU A 111 -4.87 4.94 14.36
N ALA A 112 -5.71 5.52 15.23
CA ALA A 112 -7.05 5.02 15.48
C ALA A 112 -7.94 5.08 14.22
N LEU A 113 -7.86 6.15 13.44
CA LEU A 113 -8.54 6.27 12.16
C LEU A 113 -8.04 5.23 11.16
N CYS A 114 -6.72 5.03 11.09
CA CYS A 114 -6.11 4.02 10.22
C CYS A 114 -6.60 2.61 10.59
N PHE A 115 -6.49 2.22 11.84
CA PHE A 115 -6.95 0.89 12.30
C PHE A 115 -8.48 0.74 12.20
N GLY A 116 -9.24 1.80 12.43
CA GLY A 116 -10.69 1.80 12.21
C GLY A 116 -11.04 1.46 10.76
N MET A 117 -10.36 2.07 9.79
CA MET A 117 -10.55 1.76 8.37
C MET A 117 -10.09 0.33 8.02
N VAL A 118 -8.99 -0.13 8.61
CA VAL A 118 -8.52 -1.53 8.46
C VAL A 118 -9.59 -2.51 8.90
N VAL A 119 -10.21 -2.30 10.06
CA VAL A 119 -11.30 -3.16 10.57
C VAL A 119 -12.52 -3.09 9.65
N MET A 120 -12.90 -1.90 9.20
CA MET A 120 -14.01 -1.73 8.25
C MET A 120 -13.74 -2.45 6.92
N ALA A 121 -12.53 -2.33 6.38
CA ALA A 121 -12.14 -3.02 5.16
C ALA A 121 -12.20 -4.55 5.34
N ALA A 122 -11.65 -5.06 6.43
CA ALA A 122 -11.68 -6.49 6.73
C ALA A 122 -13.13 -7.04 6.87
N HIS A 123 -14.03 -6.31 7.52
CA HIS A 123 -15.44 -6.70 7.62
C HIS A 123 -16.19 -6.70 6.29
N THR A 124 -15.75 -5.89 5.33
CA THR A 124 -16.34 -5.86 3.97
C THR A 124 -15.67 -6.84 3.00
N GLY A 125 -14.71 -7.66 3.48
CA GLY A 125 -14.02 -8.67 2.69
C GLY A 125 -12.78 -8.15 1.94
N PHE A 126 -12.34 -6.93 2.22
CA PHE A 126 -11.09 -6.37 1.66
C PHE A 126 -9.89 -6.64 2.56
N SER A 127 -8.68 -6.48 1.98
CA SER A 127 -7.46 -6.66 2.76
C SER A 127 -7.26 -5.53 3.78
N ALA A 128 -6.63 -5.85 4.92
CA ALA A 128 -6.24 -4.88 5.93
C ALA A 128 -5.32 -3.78 5.34
N ALA A 129 -4.39 -4.17 4.45
CA ALA A 129 -3.49 -3.24 3.79
C ALA A 129 -4.25 -2.22 2.92
N PHE A 130 -5.32 -2.64 2.23
CA PHE A 130 -6.17 -1.76 1.44
C PHE A 130 -6.88 -0.72 2.32
N GLY A 131 -7.44 -1.14 3.47
CA GLY A 131 -8.05 -0.20 4.43
C GLY A 131 -7.06 0.83 4.96
N ALA A 132 -5.85 0.41 5.33
CA ALA A 132 -4.78 1.29 5.78
C ALA A 132 -4.36 2.29 4.70
N PHE A 133 -4.24 1.84 3.45
CA PHE A 133 -3.90 2.69 2.32
C PHE A 133 -4.96 3.78 2.08
N ILE A 134 -6.25 3.43 2.06
CA ILE A 134 -7.33 4.41 1.88
C ILE A 134 -7.28 5.48 2.97
N MET A 135 -7.15 5.08 4.23
CA MET A 135 -7.07 6.07 5.31
C MET A 135 -5.82 6.93 5.20
N GLY A 136 -4.67 6.34 4.88
CA GLY A 136 -3.43 7.08 4.64
C GLY A 136 -3.57 8.13 3.53
N SER A 137 -4.22 7.76 2.42
CA SER A 137 -4.51 8.68 1.30
C SER A 137 -5.44 9.83 1.71
N ILE A 138 -6.46 9.55 2.52
CA ILE A 138 -7.37 10.58 3.05
C ILE A 138 -6.63 11.53 3.99
N LEU A 139 -5.80 11.00 4.89
CA LEU A 139 -5.01 11.80 5.82
C LEU A 139 -3.96 12.66 5.10
N ALA A 140 -3.40 12.19 3.99
CA ALA A 140 -2.45 12.94 3.16
C ALA A 140 -3.06 14.20 2.52
N GLU A 141 -4.38 14.25 2.33
CA GLU A 141 -5.11 15.41 1.81
C GLU A 141 -5.52 16.41 2.91
N THR A 142 -5.20 16.13 4.18
CA THR A 142 -5.54 17.00 5.30
C THR A 142 -4.48 18.09 5.52
N ILE A 143 -4.86 19.19 6.18
CA ILE A 143 -3.93 20.25 6.55
C ILE A 143 -2.85 19.76 7.54
N GLU A 144 -3.13 18.69 8.27
CA GLU A 144 -2.24 18.09 9.27
C GLU A 144 -1.30 17.02 8.65
N ALA A 145 -1.36 16.78 7.34
CA ALA A 145 -0.64 15.70 6.65
C ALA A 145 0.85 15.66 7.00
N GLU A 146 1.55 16.79 6.94
CA GLU A 146 2.98 16.90 7.24
C GLU A 146 3.29 16.55 8.70
N SER A 147 2.44 17.01 9.62
CA SER A 147 2.58 16.70 11.05
C SER A 147 2.31 15.23 11.33
N ILE A 148 1.29 14.65 10.68
CA ILE A 148 0.94 13.24 10.79
C ILE A 148 2.08 12.37 10.25
N ASP A 149 2.62 12.68 9.06
CA ASP A 149 3.73 11.92 8.47
C ASP A 149 4.94 11.89 9.40
N ARG A 150 5.32 13.06 9.94
CA ARG A 150 6.44 13.17 10.89
C ARG A 150 6.23 12.31 12.14
N LEU A 151 5.02 12.29 12.69
CA LEU A 151 4.70 11.58 13.94
C LEU A 151 4.55 10.07 13.70
N VAL A 152 3.96 9.67 12.58
CA VAL A 152 3.73 8.27 12.24
C VAL A 152 5.01 7.57 11.76
N LYS A 153 5.97 8.32 11.20
CA LYS A 153 7.20 7.75 10.62
C LYS A 153 7.96 6.81 11.58
N PRO A 154 8.26 7.18 12.85
CA PRO A 154 8.93 6.26 13.78
C PRO A 154 8.13 4.98 14.05
N VAL A 155 6.79 5.09 14.12
CA VAL A 155 5.88 3.96 14.33
C VAL A 155 5.92 3.03 13.11
N LYS A 156 5.84 3.60 11.90
CA LYS A 156 5.97 2.87 10.64
C LYS A 156 7.31 2.14 10.55
N ASP A 157 8.41 2.79 10.90
CA ASP A 157 9.75 2.20 10.83
C ASP A 157 9.89 1.03 11.83
N LEU A 158 9.36 1.17 13.04
CA LEU A 158 9.34 0.10 14.04
C LEU A 158 8.52 -1.11 13.57
N PHE A 159 7.28 -0.90 13.15
CA PHE A 159 6.41 -1.98 12.68
C PHE A 159 6.90 -2.58 11.37
N GLY A 160 7.51 -1.78 10.49
CA GLY A 160 8.16 -2.26 9.28
C GLY A 160 9.30 -3.23 9.59
N ALA A 161 10.16 -2.89 10.56
CA ALA A 161 11.23 -3.80 10.99
C ALA A 161 10.67 -5.12 11.55
N ILE A 162 9.65 -5.06 12.42
CA ILE A 162 8.98 -6.24 12.97
C ILE A 162 8.36 -7.09 11.85
N PHE A 163 7.70 -6.46 10.88
CA PHE A 163 7.10 -7.13 9.73
C PHE A 163 8.15 -7.89 8.92
N PHE A 164 9.25 -7.24 8.54
CA PHE A 164 10.29 -7.88 7.74
C PHE A 164 10.99 -9.03 8.49
N VAL A 165 11.23 -8.88 9.79
CA VAL A 165 11.75 -9.98 10.60
C VAL A 165 10.76 -11.14 10.65
N SER A 166 9.48 -10.87 10.86
CA SER A 166 8.43 -11.90 10.91
C SER A 166 8.31 -12.65 9.59
N VAL A 167 8.30 -11.94 8.46
CA VAL A 167 8.27 -12.55 7.13
C VAL A 167 9.54 -13.35 6.86
N GLY A 168 10.71 -12.81 7.25
CA GLY A 168 11.98 -13.52 7.10
C GLY A 168 12.04 -14.83 7.89
N MET A 169 11.42 -14.89 9.09
CA MET A 169 11.33 -16.12 9.87
C MET A 169 10.38 -17.17 9.25
N MET A 170 9.47 -16.79 8.37
CA MET A 170 8.60 -17.73 7.66
C MET A 170 9.30 -18.42 6.49
N VAL A 171 10.44 -17.91 6.05
CA VAL A 171 11.21 -18.49 4.95
C VAL A 171 12.03 -19.66 5.47
N ASP A 172 11.78 -20.87 4.94
CA ASP A 172 12.61 -22.05 5.21
C ASP A 172 13.90 -21.96 4.38
N PRO A 173 15.09 -21.89 5.02
CA PRO A 173 16.35 -21.81 4.30
C PRO A 173 16.60 -23.02 3.37
N ALA A 174 16.04 -24.19 3.68
CA ALA A 174 16.17 -25.39 2.85
C ALA A 174 15.50 -25.17 1.45
N MET A 175 14.38 -24.44 1.40
CA MET A 175 13.71 -24.13 0.15
C MET A 175 14.56 -23.24 -0.78
N ILE A 176 15.45 -22.41 -0.25
CA ILE A 176 16.36 -21.58 -1.07
C ILE A 176 17.27 -22.48 -1.91
N VAL A 177 17.76 -23.58 -1.34
CA VAL A 177 18.61 -24.53 -2.07
C VAL A 177 17.79 -25.34 -3.08
N GLU A 178 16.61 -25.82 -2.69
CA GLU A 178 15.70 -26.59 -3.55
C GLU A 178 15.23 -25.79 -4.76
N TYR A 179 14.88 -24.52 -4.56
CA TYR A 179 14.37 -23.61 -5.62
C TYR A 179 15.44 -22.66 -6.15
N ALA A 180 16.74 -22.97 -6.00
CA ALA A 180 17.83 -22.07 -6.42
C ALA A 180 17.75 -21.66 -7.89
N VAL A 181 17.36 -22.57 -8.80
CA VAL A 181 17.26 -22.28 -10.22
C VAL A 181 16.14 -21.29 -10.53
N PRO A 182 14.88 -21.48 -10.09
CA PRO A 182 13.83 -20.49 -10.22
C PRO A 182 14.19 -19.12 -9.61
N ILE A 183 14.81 -19.11 -8.44
CA ILE A 183 15.23 -17.88 -7.75
C ILE A 183 16.24 -17.11 -8.61
N ILE A 184 17.26 -17.79 -9.14
CA ILE A 184 18.28 -17.15 -9.99
C ILE A 184 17.64 -16.60 -11.27
N VAL A 185 16.77 -17.39 -11.92
CA VAL A 185 16.10 -16.96 -13.16
C VAL A 185 15.25 -15.73 -12.94
N ILE A 186 14.43 -15.70 -11.85
CA ILE A 186 13.60 -14.56 -11.52
C ILE A 186 14.46 -13.34 -11.17
N THR A 187 15.52 -13.54 -10.37
CA THR A 187 16.45 -12.46 -10.01
C THR A 187 17.10 -11.84 -11.24
N LEU A 188 17.57 -12.67 -12.18
CA LEU A 188 18.13 -12.18 -13.44
C LEU A 188 17.09 -11.49 -14.31
N ALA A 189 15.87 -12.00 -14.38
CA ALA A 189 14.78 -11.36 -15.10
C ALA A 189 14.45 -9.96 -14.53
N VAL A 190 14.44 -9.79 -13.21
CA VAL A 190 14.20 -8.49 -12.56
C VAL A 190 15.36 -7.50 -12.74
N ILE A 191 16.61 -8.00 -12.79
CA ILE A 191 17.79 -7.13 -12.96
C ILE A 191 17.95 -6.69 -14.42
N LEU A 192 17.62 -7.54 -15.38
CA LEU A 192 17.83 -7.30 -16.79
C LEU A 192 16.62 -6.73 -17.53
N GLY A 193 15.40 -6.88 -16.99
CA GLY A 193 14.13 -6.40 -17.55
C GLY A 193 13.73 -5.08 -17.04
#